data_c36a30f6df640f0375a542b64d401202
#
_entry.id   c36a30f6df640f0375a542b64d401202
#
_cell.length_a   1.000
_cell.length_b   1.000
_cell.length_c   1.000
_cell.angle_alpha   90.00
_cell.angle_beta   90.00
_cell.angle_gamma   90.00
#
_symmetry.space_group_name_H-M   'P 1'
#
loop_
_entity.id
_entity.type
_entity.pdbx_description
1 polymer ?
#
loop_
_entity_poly.entity_id
_entity_poly.type
_entity_poly.pdbx_seq_one_letter_code
_entity_poly.pdbx_strand_id
1 'polypeptide(L)'
;GGNARSWVQLKPELPQMADEKGIIFVCPDGKNSWYWDSPENPAYRYETFVTSELVKYTDGNYATIPDRKARAISGLSMGGHGALWSAIRHKDVFGAAGSMSGGVDIRPFPQNWEMNKQLGEFAANKASWDAHTVVNQLDKIVNGDLALIIDCGEADFFLEVNKDLHNRLLARKIDHDFITRPGGHTGTYWNNSIDYHVLFFDKFFKK
;
A
#
# COMPACT_ATOMS: atom_id res chain seq x y z
N GLY A 1 -4.69 0.23 -12.03
CA GLY A 1 -4.53 1.35 -11.20
C GLY A 1 -5.20 2.63 -11.68
N GLY A 2 -5.28 3.55 -10.76
CA GLY A 2 -5.70 4.91 -11.02
C GLY A 2 -4.51 5.79 -11.42
N ASN A 3 -4.71 7.09 -11.33
CA ASN A 3 -3.69 8.11 -11.55
C ASN A 3 -3.59 9.06 -10.34
N ALA A 4 -2.73 10.06 -10.40
CA ALA A 4 -2.52 11.03 -9.32
C ALA A 4 -3.79 11.80 -8.89
N ARG A 5 -4.83 11.90 -9.73
CA ARG A 5 -6.09 12.57 -9.41
C ARG A 5 -7.14 11.62 -8.81
N SER A 6 -6.89 10.32 -8.84
CA SER A 6 -7.91 9.32 -8.44
C SER A 6 -8.40 9.53 -7.02
N TRP A 7 -7.54 9.87 -6.07
CA TRP A 7 -7.94 10.08 -4.68
C TRP A 7 -8.82 11.31 -4.49
N VAL A 8 -8.51 12.45 -5.10
CA VAL A 8 -9.37 13.65 -4.99
C VAL A 8 -10.67 13.51 -5.76
N GLN A 9 -10.75 12.64 -6.76
CA GLN A 9 -11.99 12.28 -7.43
C GLN A 9 -12.83 11.32 -6.60
N LEU A 10 -12.18 10.36 -5.93
CA LEU A 10 -12.82 9.36 -5.08
C LEU A 10 -13.30 9.96 -3.75
N LYS A 11 -12.50 10.82 -3.15
CA LYS A 11 -12.73 11.51 -1.87
C LYS A 11 -12.50 13.01 -2.04
N PRO A 12 -13.51 13.76 -2.51
CA PRO A 12 -13.39 15.21 -2.73
C PRO A 12 -13.04 16.00 -1.47
N GLU A 13 -13.37 15.46 -0.28
CA GLU A 13 -13.08 16.05 1.02
C GLU A 13 -11.61 15.87 1.46
N LEU A 14 -10.79 15.13 0.69
CA LEU A 14 -9.41 14.84 1.09
C LEU A 14 -8.56 16.11 1.35
N PRO A 15 -8.67 17.21 0.58
CA PRO A 15 -7.98 18.45 0.91
C PRO A 15 -8.40 19.05 2.25
N GLN A 16 -9.71 19.04 2.56
CA GLN A 16 -10.21 19.52 3.86
C GLN A 16 -9.68 18.63 5.00
N MET A 17 -9.68 17.32 4.82
CA MET A 17 -9.11 16.39 5.82
C MET A 17 -7.61 16.66 6.04
N ALA A 18 -6.86 17.04 4.99
CA ALA A 18 -5.46 17.42 5.11
C ALA A 18 -5.28 18.64 6.03
N ASP A 19 -6.06 19.68 5.81
CA ASP A 19 -6.03 20.92 6.61
C ASP A 19 -6.44 20.65 8.07
N GLU A 20 -7.52 19.91 8.28
CA GLU A 20 -8.04 19.60 9.63
C GLU A 20 -7.07 18.75 10.46
N LYS A 21 -6.29 17.89 9.82
CA LYS A 21 -5.35 16.97 10.50
C LYS A 21 -3.91 17.47 10.49
N GLY A 22 -3.59 18.50 9.71
CA GLY A 22 -2.22 18.94 9.50
C GLY A 22 -1.38 17.87 8.79
N ILE A 23 -1.98 17.18 7.81
CA ILE A 23 -1.36 16.08 7.05
C ILE A 23 -1.19 16.51 5.58
N ILE A 24 -0.06 16.22 4.97
CA ILE A 24 0.16 16.38 3.53
C ILE A 24 -0.12 15.05 2.85
N PHE A 25 -1.09 15.02 1.92
CA PHE A 25 -1.35 13.86 1.07
C PHE A 25 -0.58 13.99 -0.24
N VAL A 26 0.28 13.03 -0.52
CA VAL A 26 1.05 12.94 -1.77
C VAL A 26 0.52 11.76 -2.59
N CYS A 27 -0.08 12.04 -3.74
CA CYS A 27 -0.74 11.05 -4.58
C CYS A 27 0.03 10.86 -5.90
N PRO A 28 1.02 9.96 -5.98
CA PRO A 28 1.76 9.71 -7.21
C PRO A 28 0.91 8.93 -8.23
N ASP A 29 1.24 9.11 -9.51
CA ASP A 29 0.73 8.23 -10.57
C ASP A 29 1.54 6.94 -10.61
N GLY A 30 0.96 5.85 -10.16
CA GLY A 30 1.59 4.52 -10.15
C GLY A 30 1.53 3.78 -11.48
N LYS A 31 0.78 4.29 -12.46
CA LYS A 31 0.48 3.61 -13.72
C LYS A 31 0.09 2.14 -13.49
N ASN A 32 0.69 1.19 -14.21
CA ASN A 32 0.46 -0.25 -14.06
C ASN A 32 1.72 -0.96 -13.52
N SER A 33 2.45 -0.27 -12.62
CA SER A 33 3.77 -0.71 -12.14
C SER A 33 3.73 -1.71 -11.00
N TRP A 34 2.61 -1.84 -10.29
CA TRP A 34 2.50 -2.53 -9.01
C TRP A 34 3.48 -2.03 -7.94
N TYR A 35 4.08 -0.85 -8.20
CA TYR A 35 5.07 -0.20 -7.35
C TYR A 35 6.36 -1.01 -7.17
N TRP A 36 6.68 -1.90 -8.12
CA TRP A 36 7.96 -2.59 -8.16
C TRP A 36 9.03 -1.80 -8.92
N ASP A 37 10.28 -2.06 -8.61
CA ASP A 37 11.37 -1.91 -9.56
C ASP A 37 11.36 -3.17 -10.41
N SER A 38 10.86 -3.06 -11.63
CA SER A 38 10.61 -4.21 -12.48
C SER A 38 11.91 -4.91 -12.90
N PRO A 39 12.02 -6.24 -12.72
CA PRO A 39 13.16 -6.99 -13.26
C PRO A 39 13.14 -7.10 -14.79
N GLU A 40 11.98 -6.96 -15.43
CA GLU A 40 11.81 -7.10 -16.88
C GLU A 40 11.86 -5.74 -17.60
N ASN A 41 11.52 -4.65 -16.94
CA ASN A 41 11.43 -3.33 -17.54
C ASN A 41 12.21 -2.28 -16.75
N PRO A 42 13.47 -1.97 -17.13
CA PRO A 42 14.30 -1.02 -16.38
C PRO A 42 13.75 0.40 -16.27
N ALA A 43 12.78 0.79 -17.12
CA ALA A 43 12.11 2.09 -17.04
C ALA A 43 11.07 2.15 -15.90
N TYR A 44 10.66 1.02 -15.36
CA TYR A 44 9.70 0.92 -14.27
C TYR A 44 10.44 0.73 -12.93
N ARG A 45 10.81 1.84 -12.31
CA ARG A 45 11.50 1.90 -11.02
C ARG A 45 10.64 2.56 -9.96
N TYR A 46 9.44 2.01 -9.73
CA TYR A 46 8.43 2.63 -8.89
C TYR A 46 8.67 2.41 -7.39
N GLU A 47 9.34 1.33 -6.99
CA GLU A 47 9.80 1.18 -5.62
C GLU A 47 10.82 2.28 -5.28
N THR A 48 11.87 2.43 -6.09
CA THR A 48 12.85 3.51 -5.94
C THR A 48 12.20 4.89 -5.97
N PHE A 49 11.28 5.12 -6.92
CA PHE A 49 10.58 6.40 -7.03
C PHE A 49 9.83 6.76 -5.75
N VAL A 50 8.95 5.86 -5.25
CA VAL A 50 8.09 6.15 -4.11
C VAL A 50 8.87 6.21 -2.80
N THR A 51 9.86 5.35 -2.61
CA THR A 51 10.54 5.21 -1.31
C THR A 51 11.76 6.13 -1.17
N SER A 52 12.26 6.68 -2.26
CA SER A 52 13.47 7.53 -2.25
C SER A 52 13.26 8.87 -2.96
N GLU A 53 12.95 8.87 -4.26
CA GLU A 53 12.91 10.09 -5.06
C GLU A 53 11.76 11.01 -4.62
N LEU A 54 10.54 10.46 -4.50
CA LEU A 54 9.36 11.20 -4.08
C LEU A 54 9.49 11.71 -2.64
N VAL A 55 10.03 10.89 -1.74
CA VAL A 55 10.28 11.28 -0.34
C VAL A 55 11.24 12.46 -0.28
N LYS A 56 12.39 12.35 -0.95
CA LYS A 56 13.37 13.45 -1.00
C LYS A 56 12.82 14.73 -1.60
N TYR A 57 12.03 14.59 -2.69
CA TYR A 57 11.38 15.74 -3.32
C TYR A 57 10.40 16.42 -2.36
N THR A 58 9.56 15.61 -1.69
CA THR A 58 8.53 16.12 -0.78
C THR A 58 9.17 16.79 0.44
N ASP A 59 10.14 16.15 1.07
CA ASP A 59 10.84 16.70 2.24
C ASP A 59 11.64 17.97 1.91
N GLY A 60 12.16 18.07 0.68
CA GLY A 60 12.91 19.23 0.23
C GLY A 60 12.07 20.43 -0.21
N ASN A 61 10.77 20.24 -0.52
CA ASN A 61 9.93 21.29 -1.10
C ASN A 61 8.70 21.65 -0.25
N TYR A 62 8.37 20.86 0.77
CA TYR A 62 7.19 21.09 1.61
C TYR A 62 7.59 21.02 3.09
N ALA A 63 6.77 21.63 3.95
CA ALA A 63 6.98 21.65 5.40
C ALA A 63 6.63 20.30 6.04
N THR A 64 7.41 19.27 5.74
CA THR A 64 7.30 17.93 6.31
C THR A 64 8.16 17.74 7.54
N ILE A 65 7.89 16.71 8.32
CA ILE A 65 8.80 16.19 9.35
C ILE A 65 9.53 15.01 8.70
N PRO A 66 10.85 15.11 8.39
CA PRO A 66 11.58 14.07 7.66
C PRO A 66 11.97 12.89 8.56
N ASP A 67 10.98 12.29 9.21
CA ASP A 67 11.11 11.14 10.10
C ASP A 67 10.07 10.07 9.73
N ARG A 68 10.46 8.81 9.81
CA ARG A 68 9.55 7.68 9.58
C ARG A 68 8.32 7.70 10.51
N LYS A 69 8.45 8.25 11.71
CA LYS A 69 7.36 8.38 12.69
C LYS A 69 6.30 9.40 12.26
N ALA A 70 6.64 10.29 11.34
CA ALA A 70 5.73 11.27 10.75
C ALA A 70 5.37 10.92 9.29
N ARG A 71 5.71 9.72 8.81
CA ARG A 71 5.45 9.30 7.43
C ARG A 71 4.73 7.96 7.38
N ALA A 72 3.58 7.98 6.72
CA ALA A 72 2.77 6.79 6.44
C ALA A 72 2.59 6.62 4.93
N ILE A 73 2.26 5.41 4.51
CA ILE A 73 1.91 5.11 3.13
C ILE A 73 0.63 4.29 3.09
N SER A 74 -0.28 4.61 2.19
CA SER A 74 -1.53 3.86 2.02
C SER A 74 -1.97 3.84 0.56
N GLY A 75 -2.81 2.89 0.22
CA GLY A 75 -3.38 2.81 -1.11
C GLY A 75 -4.51 1.80 -1.22
N LEU A 76 -5.18 1.83 -2.36
CA LEU A 76 -6.24 0.89 -2.72
C LEU A 76 -5.77 -0.07 -3.82
N SER A 77 -6.26 -1.31 -3.82
CA SER A 77 -6.01 -2.31 -4.87
C SER A 77 -4.51 -2.50 -5.13
N MET A 78 -4.02 -2.21 -6.34
CA MET A 78 -2.58 -2.15 -6.66
C MET A 78 -1.82 -1.20 -5.69
N GLY A 79 -2.43 -0.10 -5.28
CA GLY A 79 -1.85 0.83 -4.31
C GLY A 79 -1.77 0.25 -2.90
N GLY A 80 -2.72 -0.60 -2.50
CA GLY A 80 -2.66 -1.35 -1.24
C GLY A 80 -1.51 -2.35 -1.21
N HIS A 81 -1.29 -3.06 -2.31
CA HIS A 81 -0.07 -3.85 -2.53
C HIS A 81 1.18 -2.98 -2.39
N GLY A 82 1.24 -1.88 -3.16
CA GLY A 82 2.41 -1.00 -3.18
C GLY A 82 2.73 -0.36 -1.84
N ALA A 83 1.69 -0.03 -1.04
CA ALA A 83 1.87 0.53 0.29
C ALA A 83 2.55 -0.46 1.25
N LEU A 84 2.04 -1.69 1.32
CA LEU A 84 2.64 -2.73 2.17
C LEU A 84 3.99 -3.19 1.63
N TRP A 85 4.13 -3.36 0.30
CA TRP A 85 5.40 -3.67 -0.35
C TRP A 85 6.49 -2.67 0.03
N SER A 86 6.21 -1.38 -0.16
CA SER A 86 7.16 -0.31 0.14
C SER A 86 7.49 -0.22 1.63
N ALA A 87 6.48 -0.23 2.51
CA ALA A 87 6.71 -0.06 3.94
C ALA A 87 7.48 -1.23 4.57
N ILE A 88 7.15 -2.47 4.20
CA ILE A 88 7.82 -3.67 4.74
C ILE A 88 9.30 -3.70 4.34
N ARG A 89 9.60 -3.29 3.11
CA ARG A 89 10.96 -3.31 2.56
C ARG A 89 11.78 -2.07 2.93
N HIS A 90 11.11 -0.96 3.26
CA HIS A 90 11.69 0.34 3.60
C HIS A 90 11.11 0.87 4.92
N LYS A 91 11.16 0.03 5.97
CA LYS A 91 10.69 0.38 7.32
C LYS A 91 11.50 1.48 7.99
N ASP A 92 12.65 1.82 7.45
CA ASP A 92 13.45 3.00 7.80
C ASP A 92 12.87 4.29 7.23
N VAL A 93 12.04 4.21 6.18
CA VAL A 93 11.39 5.35 5.51
C VAL A 93 9.98 5.58 6.06
N PHE A 94 9.19 4.53 6.23
CA PHE A 94 7.80 4.60 6.68
C PHE A 94 7.63 3.99 8.08
N GLY A 95 6.84 4.66 8.93
CA GLY A 95 6.49 4.14 10.26
C GLY A 95 5.12 3.49 10.31
N ALA A 96 4.25 3.79 9.36
CA ALA A 96 2.92 3.18 9.25
C ALA A 96 2.55 2.88 7.81
N ALA A 97 1.72 1.84 7.61
CA ALA A 97 1.22 1.47 6.29
C ALA A 97 -0.24 1.02 6.34
N GLY A 98 -0.98 1.30 5.27
CA GLY A 98 -2.37 0.91 5.11
C GLY A 98 -2.65 0.29 3.75
N SER A 99 -3.50 -0.74 3.74
CA SER A 99 -3.93 -1.43 2.51
C SER A 99 -5.44 -1.53 2.46
N MET A 100 -6.05 -0.93 1.44
CA MET A 100 -7.48 -1.07 1.14
C MET A 100 -7.65 -2.01 -0.03
N SER A 101 -8.27 -3.16 0.16
CA SER A 101 -8.47 -4.17 -0.89
C SER A 101 -7.18 -4.49 -1.66
N GLY A 102 -6.05 -4.64 -0.96
CA GLY A 102 -4.74 -4.80 -1.60
C GLY A 102 -4.56 -6.17 -2.26
N GLY A 103 -3.90 -6.20 -3.42
CA GLY A 103 -3.44 -7.44 -4.06
C GLY A 103 -2.20 -8.00 -3.37
N VAL A 104 -2.32 -8.40 -2.10
CA VAL A 104 -1.20 -8.77 -1.23
C VAL A 104 -0.60 -10.14 -1.52
N ASP A 105 -1.34 -11.01 -2.20
CA ASP A 105 -0.83 -12.19 -2.90
C ASP A 105 -1.30 -12.15 -4.36
N ILE A 106 -0.36 -11.97 -5.26
CA ILE A 106 -0.62 -11.81 -6.70
C ILE A 106 -0.66 -13.14 -7.45
N ARG A 107 -0.17 -14.22 -6.86
CA ARG A 107 0.04 -15.52 -7.52
C ARG A 107 -1.24 -16.24 -7.95
N PRO A 108 -2.39 -16.04 -7.28
CA PRO A 108 -3.67 -16.57 -7.76
C PRO A 108 -4.20 -15.88 -9.03
N PHE A 109 -3.59 -14.76 -9.46
CA PHE A 109 -4.08 -13.89 -10.53
C PHE A 109 -3.06 -13.70 -11.67
N PRO A 110 -2.37 -14.74 -12.17
CA PRO A 110 -1.19 -14.58 -13.03
C PRO A 110 -1.51 -14.00 -14.43
N GLN A 111 -2.78 -14.01 -14.83
CA GLN A 111 -3.21 -13.50 -16.14
C GLN A 111 -3.81 -12.08 -16.06
N ASN A 112 -3.84 -11.48 -14.86
CA ASN A 112 -4.51 -10.21 -14.64
C ASN A 112 -3.52 -9.04 -14.66
N TRP A 113 -4.06 -7.85 -15.00
CA TRP A 113 -3.41 -6.53 -14.84
C TRP A 113 -2.01 -6.41 -15.44
N GLU A 114 -1.70 -7.21 -16.45
CA GLU A 114 -0.43 -7.16 -17.19
C GLU A 114 0.82 -7.29 -16.29
N MET A 115 0.69 -7.97 -15.15
CA MET A 115 1.82 -8.17 -14.21
C MET A 115 2.98 -8.91 -14.86
N ASN A 116 2.69 -9.78 -15.86
CA ASN A 116 3.69 -10.46 -16.65
C ASN A 116 4.64 -9.52 -17.40
N LYS A 117 4.19 -8.29 -17.74
CA LYS A 117 5.08 -7.28 -18.35
C LYS A 117 6.14 -6.74 -17.38
N GLN A 118 5.91 -6.91 -16.07
CA GLN A 118 6.82 -6.46 -15.01
C GLN A 118 7.65 -7.59 -14.42
N LEU A 119 7.10 -8.81 -14.35
CA LEU A 119 7.72 -9.96 -13.66
C LEU A 119 8.07 -11.14 -14.58
N GLY A 120 7.76 -11.03 -15.89
CA GLY A 120 7.81 -12.15 -16.84
C GLY A 120 6.60 -13.09 -16.68
N GLU A 121 6.44 -14.03 -17.61
CA GLU A 121 5.36 -15.01 -17.57
C GLU A 121 5.44 -15.87 -16.31
N PHE A 122 4.33 -16.02 -15.57
CA PHE A 122 4.29 -16.71 -14.28
C PHE A 122 4.86 -18.13 -14.32
N ALA A 123 4.51 -18.90 -15.35
CA ALA A 123 4.95 -20.30 -15.48
C ALA A 123 6.48 -20.44 -15.56
N ALA A 124 7.16 -19.46 -16.20
CA ALA A 124 8.60 -19.44 -16.37
C ALA A 124 9.34 -18.69 -15.26
N ASN A 125 8.65 -17.81 -14.51
CA ASN A 125 9.26 -16.86 -13.56
C ASN A 125 8.68 -16.95 -12.16
N LYS A 126 8.30 -18.14 -11.69
CA LYS A 126 7.67 -18.35 -10.36
C LYS A 126 8.46 -17.71 -9.22
N ALA A 127 9.79 -17.83 -9.24
CA ALA A 127 10.66 -17.25 -8.23
C ALA A 127 10.57 -15.70 -8.20
N SER A 128 10.47 -15.06 -9.36
CA SER A 128 10.26 -13.61 -9.47
C SER A 128 8.91 -13.21 -8.87
N TRP A 129 7.84 -13.93 -9.20
CA TRP A 129 6.50 -13.68 -8.65
C TRP A 129 6.45 -13.89 -7.13
N ASP A 130 7.07 -14.96 -6.63
CA ASP A 130 7.19 -15.20 -5.18
C ASP A 130 7.95 -14.08 -4.48
N ALA A 131 9.05 -13.61 -5.07
CA ALA A 131 9.87 -12.54 -4.53
C ALA A 131 9.16 -11.17 -4.52
N HIS A 132 8.18 -10.96 -5.41
CA HIS A 132 7.42 -9.70 -5.55
C HIS A 132 6.02 -9.76 -4.92
N THR A 133 5.74 -10.75 -4.09
CA THR A 133 4.47 -10.92 -3.37
C THR A 133 4.60 -10.42 -1.93
N VAL A 134 3.66 -9.59 -1.47
CA VAL A 134 3.70 -8.95 -0.13
C VAL A 134 3.72 -9.98 0.99
N VAL A 135 2.87 -11.01 0.95
CA VAL A 135 2.82 -12.04 2.01
C VAL A 135 4.14 -12.80 2.19
N ASN A 136 5.02 -12.77 1.20
CA ASN A 136 6.35 -13.38 1.26
C ASN A 136 7.43 -12.42 1.78
N GLN A 137 7.09 -11.16 2.12
CA GLN A 137 8.03 -10.19 2.68
C GLN A 137 7.96 -10.09 4.21
N LEU A 138 7.04 -10.80 4.86
CA LEU A 138 6.74 -10.64 6.29
C LEU A 138 7.90 -11.05 7.22
N ASP A 139 8.89 -11.76 6.74
CA ASP A 139 10.11 -12.07 7.46
C ASP A 139 11.03 -10.85 7.67
N LYS A 140 10.81 -9.77 6.94
CA LYS A 140 11.56 -8.50 7.02
C LYS A 140 11.12 -7.61 8.18
N ILE A 141 10.00 -7.91 8.82
CA ILE A 141 9.44 -7.11 9.92
C ILE A 141 9.16 -7.96 11.16
N VAL A 142 9.26 -7.32 12.31
CA VAL A 142 8.84 -7.84 13.60
C VAL A 142 7.81 -6.90 14.23
N ASN A 143 7.16 -7.34 15.31
CA ASN A 143 6.18 -6.51 16.01
C ASN A 143 6.77 -5.16 16.43
N GLY A 144 6.05 -4.08 16.18
CA GLY A 144 6.48 -2.71 16.47
C GLY A 144 7.32 -2.03 15.38
N ASP A 145 7.77 -2.74 14.35
CA ASP A 145 8.48 -2.12 13.22
C ASP A 145 7.58 -1.16 12.44
N LEU A 146 6.32 -1.53 12.23
CA LEU A 146 5.32 -0.76 11.49
C LEU A 146 3.97 -0.76 12.23
N ALA A 147 3.26 0.37 12.19
CA ALA A 147 1.84 0.40 12.48
C ALA A 147 1.07 0.02 11.20
N LEU A 148 0.22 -1.00 11.27
CA LEU A 148 -0.43 -1.57 10.10
C LEU A 148 -1.96 -1.52 10.19
N ILE A 149 -2.63 -1.08 9.12
CA ILE A 149 -4.07 -1.19 8.94
C ILE A 149 -4.38 -1.86 7.59
N ILE A 150 -5.21 -2.90 7.62
CA ILE A 150 -5.62 -3.68 6.46
C ILE A 150 -7.13 -3.67 6.42
N ASP A 151 -7.69 -3.32 5.28
CA ASP A 151 -9.13 -3.15 5.08
C ASP A 151 -9.55 -3.81 3.77
N CYS A 152 -10.60 -4.66 3.79
CA CYS A 152 -11.08 -5.34 2.59
C CYS A 152 -12.59 -5.59 2.67
N GLY A 153 -13.29 -5.34 1.57
CA GLY A 153 -14.73 -5.61 1.47
C GLY A 153 -15.06 -7.11 1.49
N GLU A 154 -16.18 -7.49 2.13
CA GLU A 154 -16.60 -8.90 2.26
C GLU A 154 -16.97 -9.54 0.92
N ALA A 155 -17.31 -8.75 -0.09
CA ALA A 155 -17.57 -9.20 -1.47
C ALA A 155 -16.42 -8.87 -2.43
N ASP A 156 -15.22 -8.54 -1.92
CA ASP A 156 -14.05 -8.23 -2.72
C ASP A 156 -13.33 -9.51 -3.15
N PHE A 157 -12.91 -9.59 -4.40
CA PHE A 157 -12.17 -10.76 -4.92
C PHE A 157 -10.78 -10.91 -4.29
N PHE A 158 -10.24 -9.89 -3.63
CA PHE A 158 -9.01 -9.97 -2.84
C PHE A 158 -9.25 -10.31 -1.36
N LEU A 159 -10.49 -10.57 -0.93
CA LEU A 159 -10.76 -10.83 0.49
C LEU A 159 -9.94 -11.99 1.04
N GLU A 160 -9.89 -13.11 0.34
CA GLU A 160 -9.22 -14.31 0.84
C GLU A 160 -7.69 -14.13 0.97
N VAL A 161 -7.05 -13.42 0.04
CA VAL A 161 -5.61 -13.12 0.17
C VAL A 161 -5.33 -12.13 1.30
N ASN A 162 -6.25 -11.21 1.60
CA ASN A 162 -6.14 -10.31 2.75
C ASN A 162 -6.39 -11.02 4.08
N LYS A 163 -7.30 -12.00 4.14
CA LYS A 163 -7.46 -12.89 5.30
C LYS A 163 -6.21 -13.75 5.55
N ASP A 164 -5.59 -14.28 4.49
CA ASP A 164 -4.32 -15.01 4.61
C ASP A 164 -3.21 -14.12 5.15
N LEU A 165 -3.09 -12.89 4.67
CA LEU A 165 -2.15 -11.89 5.22
C LEU A 165 -2.41 -11.65 6.72
N HIS A 166 -3.67 -11.41 7.12
CA HIS A 166 -4.08 -11.25 8.52
C HIS A 166 -3.63 -12.45 9.37
N ASN A 167 -3.94 -13.67 8.93
CA ASN A 167 -3.57 -14.89 9.65
C ASN A 167 -2.05 -15.05 9.78
N ARG A 168 -1.28 -14.71 8.74
CA ARG A 168 0.19 -14.75 8.77
C ARG A 168 0.77 -13.71 9.75
N LEU A 169 0.20 -12.51 9.81
CA LEU A 169 0.61 -11.49 10.78
C LEU A 169 0.30 -11.94 12.21
N LEU A 170 -0.87 -12.53 12.48
CA LEU A 170 -1.21 -13.12 13.79
C LEU A 170 -0.24 -14.23 14.19
N ALA A 171 0.06 -15.17 13.27
CA ALA A 171 0.99 -16.26 13.52
C ALA A 171 2.41 -15.76 13.87
N ARG A 172 2.80 -14.60 13.33
CA ARG A 172 4.08 -13.91 13.62
C ARG A 172 4.02 -12.99 14.83
N LYS A 173 2.84 -12.86 15.47
CA LYS A 173 2.59 -11.93 16.58
C LYS A 173 2.89 -10.47 16.20
N ILE A 174 2.56 -10.08 14.98
CA ILE A 174 2.67 -8.70 14.49
C ILE A 174 1.31 -8.02 14.67
N ASP A 175 1.27 -7.00 15.50
CA ASP A 175 0.06 -6.22 15.78
C ASP A 175 -0.37 -5.43 14.54
N HIS A 176 -1.66 -5.47 14.24
CA HIS A 176 -2.26 -4.76 13.10
C HIS A 176 -3.78 -4.64 13.27
N ASP A 177 -4.36 -3.60 12.67
CA ASP A 177 -5.80 -3.50 12.51
C ASP A 177 -6.21 -4.25 11.24
N PHE A 178 -7.20 -5.15 11.36
CA PHE A 178 -7.82 -5.82 10.22
C PHE A 178 -9.32 -5.54 10.23
N ILE A 179 -9.82 -4.90 9.17
CA ILE A 179 -11.21 -4.44 9.06
C ILE A 179 -11.85 -5.12 7.85
N THR A 180 -13.01 -5.75 8.06
CA THR A 180 -13.88 -6.17 6.96
C THR A 180 -15.25 -5.52 7.12
N ARG A 181 -15.86 -5.16 6.01
CA ARG A 181 -17.20 -4.55 5.97
C ARG A 181 -17.94 -5.00 4.71
N PRO A 182 -19.29 -4.93 4.71
CA PRO A 182 -20.08 -5.14 3.50
C PRO A 182 -19.60 -4.22 2.36
N GLY A 183 -19.40 -4.79 1.18
CA GLY A 183 -18.94 -4.11 -0.03
C GLY A 183 -17.91 -4.93 -0.79
N GLY A 184 -17.53 -4.46 -1.97
CA GLY A 184 -16.60 -5.14 -2.86
C GLY A 184 -15.51 -4.21 -3.37
N HIS A 185 -14.86 -4.58 -4.46
CA HIS A 185 -13.76 -3.84 -5.09
C HIS A 185 -14.24 -2.59 -5.83
N THR A 186 -14.70 -1.58 -5.09
CA THR A 186 -15.41 -0.42 -5.65
C THR A 186 -14.97 0.90 -5.03
N GLY A 187 -15.14 2.00 -5.81
CA GLY A 187 -14.90 3.35 -5.34
C GLY A 187 -15.71 3.72 -4.10
N THR A 188 -16.96 3.29 -4.01
CA THR A 188 -17.83 3.53 -2.84
C THR A 188 -17.25 2.90 -1.57
N TYR A 189 -16.69 1.69 -1.68
CA TYR A 189 -16.05 1.04 -0.56
C TYR A 189 -14.82 1.82 -0.09
N TRP A 190 -13.94 2.20 -1.02
CA TRP A 190 -12.70 2.91 -0.69
C TRP A 190 -12.92 4.36 -0.23
N ASN A 191 -13.96 5.04 -0.72
CA ASN A 191 -14.36 6.36 -0.22
C ASN A 191 -14.65 6.32 1.30
N ASN A 192 -15.29 5.24 1.77
CA ASN A 192 -15.53 5.03 3.19
C ASN A 192 -14.25 4.56 3.92
N SER A 193 -13.47 3.67 3.32
CA SER A 193 -12.26 3.08 3.94
C SER A 193 -11.20 4.12 4.27
N ILE A 194 -11.02 5.14 3.43
CA ILE A 194 -9.98 6.16 3.65
C ILE A 194 -10.17 6.92 4.97
N ASP A 195 -11.40 7.10 5.45
CA ASP A 195 -11.68 7.78 6.71
C ASP A 195 -11.08 7.00 7.90
N TYR A 196 -11.18 5.67 7.89
CA TYR A 196 -10.56 4.82 8.92
C TYR A 196 -9.04 4.85 8.85
N HIS A 197 -8.48 4.84 7.64
CA HIS A 197 -7.04 4.93 7.44
C HIS A 197 -6.49 6.28 7.91
N VAL A 198 -7.15 7.39 7.58
CA VAL A 198 -6.74 8.73 8.04
C VAL A 198 -6.82 8.83 9.56
N LEU A 199 -7.89 8.30 10.18
CA LEU A 199 -8.00 8.26 11.63
C LEU A 199 -6.87 7.44 12.28
N PHE A 200 -6.53 6.30 11.69
CA PHE A 200 -5.44 5.44 12.15
C PHE A 200 -4.09 6.18 12.08
N PHE A 201 -3.80 6.83 10.96
CA PHE A 201 -2.55 7.58 10.78
C PHE A 201 -2.50 8.84 11.66
N ASP A 202 -3.61 9.57 11.84
CA ASP A 202 -3.68 10.71 12.74
C ASP A 202 -3.33 10.30 14.20
N LYS A 203 -3.82 9.15 14.64
CA LYS A 203 -3.45 8.57 15.95
C LYS A 203 -1.99 8.12 16.01
N PHE A 204 -1.45 7.61 14.90
CA PHE A 204 -0.05 7.21 14.82
C PHE A 204 0.89 8.41 14.93
N PHE A 205 0.60 9.50 14.22
CA PHE A 205 1.42 10.71 14.19
C PHE A 205 1.41 11.50 15.53
N LYS A 206 0.43 11.25 16.38
CA LYS A 206 0.27 11.93 17.68
C LYS A 206 0.88 11.16 18.87
N LYS A 207 1.51 10.03 18.60
CA LYS A 207 2.25 9.26 19.61
C LYS A 207 3.65 9.82 19.82
#